data_84b578f1953e824a5732fa7a2ea5fc04
#
_entry.id   84b578f1953e824a5732fa7a2ea5fc04
#
_cell.length_a   1.000
_cell.length_b   1.000
_cell.length_c   1.000
_cell.angle_alpha   90.00
_cell.angle_beta   90.00
_cell.angle_gamma   90.00
#
_symmetry.space_group_name_H-M   'P 1'
#
loop_
_entity.id
_entity.type
_entity.pdbx_description
1 polymer ?
#
loop_
_entity_poly.entity_id
_entity_poly.type
_entity_poly.pdbx_seq_one_letter_code
_entity_poly.pdbx_strand_id
1 'polypeptide(L)'
;MDRPVRLRYAPSPTGAQHLGGIRTALYNYLFVKKVGGKLILRIEDTDQTRYVPGAEEYVINSCKWAGIEFDEGVHIGGPHAPYRQSERKDLYRKYADELIEKGHAYYAFDTPEELEAMRNRMMEQGNPSPAYDHITRQYMQNSVALSKDEVEKRIQNGDPYVIRIKMPRNEEIKFHDLIRGWVTFNSSQLDDKVLFKSDGMPTYHLANVVDDYLMEITHVVRGEEWLPSAPTHVMTYKMFGWENVMPSFAHLPLILKPEGNGKLSKRDGDKYGFPLYSLDWKEQNISGLKEKGFLPEAYINFIAFLGWNPGTDQEIFSREELIQAFSFERIGKSGARFDPEKAKWFNQQHIKLKSGEALADLLQPYLEQKNLTFDRDYLVKVCNAMKERAGFIPDLYEAGKYFFEDITLFDEDTIRKKWKPEKKEIFVNLIVKIESITNFTEQEIETTVKAFMKDNNLGMGEVMPILRVALAGGLQGPPVFAMMDVLGKNISVARLHNSIKIFDNFH
;
A
#
# COMPACT_ATOMS: atom_id res chain seq x y z
N MET A 1 2.65 23.05 -21.46
CA MET A 1 2.67 23.89 -20.25
C MET A 1 4.12 24.08 -19.84
N ASP A 2 4.63 25.30 -19.90
CA ASP A 2 6.03 25.60 -19.51
C ASP A 2 6.20 25.80 -17.97
N ARG A 3 5.26 25.26 -17.18
CA ARG A 3 5.37 25.31 -15.71
C ARG A 3 6.12 24.09 -15.19
N PRO A 4 6.98 24.23 -14.17
CA PRO A 4 7.58 23.08 -13.48
C PRO A 4 6.49 22.11 -13.03
N VAL A 5 6.71 20.81 -13.23
CA VAL A 5 5.73 19.79 -12.85
C VAL A 5 5.62 19.70 -11.33
N ARG A 6 4.39 19.83 -10.81
CA ARG A 6 4.09 19.78 -9.38
C ARG A 6 2.85 18.92 -9.14
N LEU A 7 3.01 17.90 -8.35
CA LEU A 7 1.96 16.99 -7.93
C LEU A 7 1.81 17.01 -6.42
N ARG A 8 0.66 16.52 -5.94
CA ARG A 8 0.44 16.38 -4.51
C ARG A 8 -0.18 15.02 -4.17
N TYR A 9 0.26 14.46 -3.06
CA TYR A 9 -0.49 13.47 -2.30
C TYR A 9 -1.22 14.19 -1.18
N ALA A 10 -2.54 14.05 -1.14
CA ALA A 10 -3.40 14.89 -0.30
C ALA A 10 -4.39 14.03 0.53
N PRO A 11 -3.89 13.23 1.50
CA PRO A 11 -4.73 12.38 2.31
C PRO A 11 -5.47 13.17 3.41
N SER A 12 -6.69 12.70 3.75
CA SER A 12 -7.37 13.13 4.96
C SER A 12 -6.91 12.27 6.15
N PRO A 13 -6.64 12.87 7.33
CA PRO A 13 -6.13 12.15 8.52
C PRO A 13 -7.26 11.45 9.29
N THR A 14 -7.98 10.54 8.63
CA THR A 14 -9.16 9.84 9.17
C THR A 14 -8.88 8.39 9.58
N GLY A 15 -7.61 8.06 9.83
CA GLY A 15 -7.12 6.74 10.23
C GLY A 15 -5.99 6.23 9.33
N ALA A 16 -5.62 4.96 9.52
CA ALA A 16 -4.55 4.35 8.75
C ALA A 16 -4.82 4.36 7.24
N GLN A 17 -3.76 4.61 6.49
CA GLN A 17 -3.79 4.58 5.04
C GLN A 17 -3.74 3.15 4.52
N HIS A 18 -4.78 2.76 3.83
CA HIS A 18 -4.87 1.53 3.07
C HIS A 18 -3.90 1.55 1.87
N LEU A 19 -3.47 0.37 1.39
CA LEU A 19 -2.55 0.26 0.24
C LEU A 19 -2.98 1.08 -0.98
N GLY A 20 -4.27 1.33 -1.17
CA GLY A 20 -4.77 2.20 -2.26
C GLY A 20 -4.34 3.67 -2.13
N GLY A 21 -4.25 4.19 -0.90
CA GLY A 21 -3.70 5.53 -0.64
C GLY A 21 -2.20 5.59 -0.97
N ILE A 22 -1.45 4.57 -0.54
CA ILE A 22 0.00 4.50 -0.83
C ILE A 22 0.26 4.29 -2.34
N ARG A 23 -0.60 3.53 -3.06
CA ARG A 23 -0.54 3.45 -4.53
C ARG A 23 -0.69 4.83 -5.18
N THR A 24 -1.63 5.64 -4.69
CA THR A 24 -1.81 7.01 -5.18
C THR A 24 -0.55 7.84 -4.92
N ALA A 25 0.03 7.77 -3.72
CA ALA A 25 1.29 8.44 -3.41
C ALA A 25 2.44 7.97 -4.32
N LEU A 26 2.54 6.64 -4.53
CA LEU A 26 3.58 6.05 -5.39
C LEU A 26 3.48 6.52 -6.84
N TYR A 27 2.28 6.53 -7.43
CA TYR A 27 2.12 6.96 -8.83
C TYR A 27 2.46 8.44 -9.02
N ASN A 28 2.09 9.30 -8.06
CA ASN A 28 2.54 10.69 -8.03
C ASN A 28 4.07 10.77 -7.94
N TYR A 29 4.70 10.00 -7.05
CA TYR A 29 6.14 9.95 -6.86
C TYR A 29 6.89 9.50 -8.12
N LEU A 30 6.48 8.38 -8.71
CA LEU A 30 7.12 7.83 -9.91
C LEU A 30 7.09 8.81 -11.07
N PHE A 31 5.94 9.45 -11.30
CA PHE A 31 5.80 10.44 -12.37
C PHE A 31 6.68 11.67 -12.11
N VAL A 32 6.62 12.22 -10.90
CA VAL A 32 7.41 13.40 -10.52
C VAL A 32 8.91 13.14 -10.66
N LYS A 33 9.40 12.00 -10.16
CA LYS A 33 10.83 11.66 -10.27
C LYS A 33 11.27 11.44 -11.71
N LYS A 34 10.40 10.87 -12.56
CA LYS A 34 10.69 10.69 -13.99
C LYS A 34 10.86 12.00 -14.74
N VAL A 35 10.06 13.00 -14.42
CA VAL A 35 10.04 14.27 -15.17
C VAL A 35 10.82 15.41 -14.48
N GLY A 36 11.42 15.15 -13.33
CA GLY A 36 12.18 16.15 -12.56
C GLY A 36 11.30 17.21 -11.88
N GLY A 37 10.08 16.84 -11.47
CA GLY A 37 9.11 17.71 -10.80
C GLY A 37 9.24 17.75 -9.27
N LYS A 38 8.18 18.25 -8.61
CA LYS A 38 8.04 18.36 -7.15
C LYS A 38 6.82 17.59 -6.65
N LEU A 39 6.99 16.81 -5.58
CA LEU A 39 5.93 16.10 -4.88
C LEU A 39 5.63 16.76 -3.53
N ILE A 40 4.37 17.07 -3.30
CA ILE A 40 3.89 17.77 -2.10
C ILE A 40 3.05 16.83 -1.24
N LEU A 41 3.25 16.83 0.08
CA LEU A 41 2.33 16.23 1.04
C LEU A 41 1.45 17.30 1.67
N ARG A 42 0.16 17.30 1.31
CA ARG A 42 -0.85 18.19 1.89
C ARG A 42 -1.84 17.38 2.72
N ILE A 43 -2.12 17.80 3.94
CA ILE A 43 -3.11 17.17 4.81
C ILE A 43 -4.46 17.88 4.64
N GLU A 44 -5.46 17.12 4.19
CA GLU A 44 -6.83 17.61 3.97
C GLU A 44 -7.72 17.28 5.18
N ASP A 45 -7.64 18.14 6.19
CA ASP A 45 -8.30 18.01 7.49
C ASP A 45 -9.44 19.04 7.70
N THR A 46 -10.11 19.44 6.63
CA THR A 46 -11.25 20.38 6.70
C THR A 46 -12.45 19.84 7.48
N ASP A 47 -12.53 18.51 7.64
CA ASP A 47 -13.53 17.84 8.48
C ASP A 47 -12.89 17.37 9.80
N GLN A 48 -12.86 18.24 10.78
CA GLN A 48 -12.26 17.99 12.09
C GLN A 48 -13.01 16.91 12.90
N THR A 49 -14.25 16.60 12.56
CA THR A 49 -15.05 15.58 13.26
C THR A 49 -14.56 14.15 12.97
N ARG A 50 -13.87 13.97 11.86
CA ARG A 50 -13.28 12.69 11.42
C ARG A 50 -11.77 12.59 11.65
N TYR A 51 -11.18 13.59 12.28
CA TYR A 51 -9.75 13.57 12.61
C TYR A 51 -9.44 12.42 13.59
N VAL A 52 -8.41 11.64 13.26
CA VAL A 52 -7.89 10.57 14.13
C VAL A 52 -6.46 10.92 14.55
N PRO A 53 -6.20 11.09 15.85
CA PRO A 53 -4.84 11.34 16.35
C PRO A 53 -3.87 10.26 15.89
N GLY A 54 -2.67 10.66 15.43
CA GLY A 54 -1.65 9.74 14.90
C GLY A 54 -1.80 9.40 13.42
N ALA A 55 -2.95 9.71 12.77
CA ALA A 55 -3.17 9.35 11.37
C ALA A 55 -2.21 10.07 10.41
N GLU A 56 -1.87 11.32 10.68
CA GLU A 56 -0.90 12.10 9.90
C GLU A 56 0.49 11.48 9.98
N GLU A 57 0.95 11.15 11.19
CA GLU A 57 2.25 10.50 11.41
C GLU A 57 2.29 9.11 10.75
N TYR A 58 1.20 8.36 10.83
CA TYR A 58 1.07 7.06 10.17
C TYR A 58 1.24 7.18 8.64
N VAL A 59 0.63 8.19 8.01
CA VAL A 59 0.79 8.48 6.58
C VAL A 59 2.25 8.77 6.23
N ILE A 60 2.89 9.67 6.98
CA ILE A 60 4.29 10.06 6.77
C ILE A 60 5.21 8.84 6.89
N ASN A 61 5.06 8.06 7.97
CA ASN A 61 5.87 6.87 8.22
C ASN A 61 5.63 5.76 7.17
N SER A 62 4.39 5.58 6.72
CA SER A 62 4.05 4.62 5.65
C SER A 62 4.72 4.99 4.33
N CYS A 63 4.69 6.27 3.95
CA CYS A 63 5.37 6.77 2.75
C CYS A 63 6.90 6.65 2.89
N LYS A 64 7.44 6.99 4.05
CA LYS A 64 8.88 6.86 4.34
C LYS A 64 9.34 5.41 4.23
N TRP A 65 8.61 4.45 4.80
CA TRP A 65 8.94 3.03 4.68
C TRP A 65 8.87 2.55 3.23
N ALA A 66 7.87 2.99 2.46
CA ALA A 66 7.77 2.72 1.03
C ALA A 66 8.85 3.45 0.19
N GLY A 67 9.65 4.32 0.80
CA GLY A 67 10.66 5.15 0.14
C GLY A 67 10.08 6.21 -0.79
N ILE A 68 8.86 6.67 -0.48
CA ILE A 68 8.22 7.79 -1.17
C ILE A 68 8.62 9.07 -0.44
N GLU A 69 9.44 9.88 -1.09
CA GLU A 69 9.96 11.13 -0.55
C GLU A 69 9.17 12.32 -1.10
N PHE A 70 8.90 13.29 -0.24
CA PHE A 70 8.25 14.54 -0.60
C PHE A 70 9.28 15.66 -0.68
N ASP A 71 9.04 16.61 -1.56
CA ASP A 71 9.88 17.82 -1.72
C ASP A 71 9.37 18.96 -0.83
N GLU A 72 8.08 18.97 -0.51
CA GLU A 72 7.38 19.93 0.34
C GLU A 72 6.28 19.24 1.15
N GLY A 73 5.92 19.75 2.29
CA GLY A 73 4.81 19.17 3.06
C GLY A 73 4.81 19.53 4.55
N VAL A 74 3.81 18.98 5.26
CA VAL A 74 3.56 19.29 6.69
C VAL A 74 4.76 19.00 7.59
N HIS A 75 5.61 18.04 7.26
CA HIS A 75 6.74 17.58 8.08
C HIS A 75 8.10 18.18 7.66
N ILE A 76 8.18 18.82 6.49
CA ILE A 76 9.43 19.38 5.95
C ILE A 76 9.31 20.86 5.60
N GLY A 77 8.09 21.42 5.57
CA GLY A 77 7.85 22.80 5.17
C GLY A 77 7.92 23.00 3.65
N GLY A 78 8.15 24.24 3.24
CA GLY A 78 8.27 24.65 1.84
C GLY A 78 7.68 26.06 1.60
N PRO A 79 7.78 26.57 0.34
CA PRO A 79 7.40 27.95 0.00
C PRO A 79 5.89 28.21 0.07
N HIS A 80 5.05 27.18 0.06
CA HIS A 80 3.59 27.28 0.07
C HIS A 80 2.97 26.94 1.43
N ALA A 81 3.78 26.87 2.49
CA ALA A 81 3.31 26.57 3.85
C ALA A 81 2.21 27.57 4.31
N PRO A 82 1.29 27.12 5.19
CA PRO A 82 1.19 25.79 5.79
C PRO A 82 0.59 24.76 4.83
N TYR A 83 0.92 23.46 5.02
CA TYR A 83 0.43 22.35 4.19
C TYR A 83 -0.70 21.53 4.85
N ARG A 84 -1.24 22.03 5.97
CA ARG A 84 -2.43 21.48 6.62
C ARG A 84 -3.59 22.45 6.39
N GLN A 85 -4.71 21.96 5.85
CA GLN A 85 -5.82 22.83 5.44
C GLN A 85 -6.47 23.57 6.58
N SER A 86 -6.57 22.97 7.77
CA SER A 86 -7.10 23.66 8.95
C SER A 86 -6.29 24.90 9.35
N GLU A 87 -5.00 24.96 9.03
CA GLU A 87 -4.11 26.10 9.29
C GLU A 87 -4.23 27.22 8.23
N ARG A 88 -5.03 26.99 7.16
CA ARG A 88 -5.23 27.91 6.02
C ARG A 88 -6.64 28.53 6.00
N LYS A 89 -7.40 28.41 7.08
CA LYS A 89 -8.81 28.79 7.19
C LYS A 89 -9.11 30.20 6.63
N ASP A 90 -8.31 31.19 7.00
CA ASP A 90 -8.54 32.59 6.61
C ASP A 90 -8.38 32.84 5.12
N LEU A 91 -7.53 32.03 4.46
CA LEU A 91 -7.36 32.08 3.01
C LEU A 91 -8.65 31.72 2.25
N TYR A 92 -9.33 30.67 2.66
CA TYR A 92 -10.48 30.14 1.93
C TYR A 92 -11.67 31.07 1.95
N ARG A 93 -11.84 31.83 3.03
CA ARG A 93 -12.91 32.83 3.14
C ARG A 93 -12.81 33.88 2.05
N LYS A 94 -11.61 34.41 1.81
CA LYS A 94 -11.36 35.38 0.74
C LYS A 94 -11.82 34.87 -0.63
N TYR A 95 -11.53 33.61 -0.94
CA TYR A 95 -11.91 33.02 -2.24
C TYR A 95 -13.40 32.69 -2.31
N ALA A 96 -14.03 32.34 -1.19
CA ALA A 96 -15.49 32.18 -1.16
C ALA A 96 -16.21 33.52 -1.43
N ASP A 97 -15.73 34.61 -0.82
CA ASP A 97 -16.27 35.96 -1.02
C ASP A 97 -16.02 36.45 -2.47
N GLU A 98 -14.87 36.17 -3.05
CA GLU A 98 -14.57 36.47 -4.47
C GLU A 98 -15.57 35.79 -5.41
N LEU A 99 -15.96 34.52 -5.15
CA LEU A 99 -16.99 33.85 -5.95
C LEU A 99 -18.38 34.46 -5.79
N ILE A 100 -18.71 34.98 -4.60
CA ILE A 100 -19.97 35.71 -4.37
C ILE A 100 -19.96 37.02 -5.16
N GLU A 101 -18.89 37.82 -5.07
CA GLU A 101 -18.74 39.09 -5.79
C GLU A 101 -18.85 38.91 -7.32
N LYS A 102 -18.27 37.81 -7.83
CA LYS A 102 -18.37 37.42 -9.26
C LYS A 102 -19.74 36.83 -9.63
N GLY A 103 -20.66 36.63 -8.67
CA GLY A 103 -21.99 36.04 -8.90
C GLY A 103 -21.99 34.54 -9.14
N HIS A 104 -20.86 33.86 -8.80
CA HIS A 104 -20.67 32.40 -8.97
C HIS A 104 -20.92 31.59 -7.69
N ALA A 105 -21.15 32.26 -6.56
CA ALA A 105 -21.57 31.65 -5.29
C ALA A 105 -22.64 32.53 -4.61
N TYR A 106 -23.26 32.00 -3.58
CA TYR A 106 -24.32 32.67 -2.87
C TYR A 106 -24.46 32.18 -1.41
N TYR A 107 -25.03 33.04 -0.54
CA TYR A 107 -25.35 32.68 0.84
C TYR A 107 -26.61 31.83 0.90
N ALA A 108 -26.60 30.76 1.68
CA ALA A 108 -27.76 29.92 1.95
C ALA A 108 -27.93 29.75 3.46
N PHE A 109 -29.14 30.05 3.93
CA PHE A 109 -29.53 30.13 5.34
C PHE A 109 -30.41 28.96 5.78
N ASP A 110 -30.62 27.99 4.90
CA ASP A 110 -31.49 26.85 5.16
C ASP A 110 -31.01 26.04 6.36
N THR A 111 -31.95 25.69 7.25
CA THR A 111 -31.64 24.81 8.40
C THR A 111 -31.58 23.34 7.96
N PRO A 112 -31.02 22.45 8.79
CA PRO A 112 -31.04 21.02 8.51
C PRO A 112 -32.43 20.46 8.27
N GLU A 113 -33.43 20.93 9.03
CA GLU A 113 -34.85 20.53 8.94
C GLU A 113 -35.46 20.96 7.62
N GLU A 114 -35.16 22.18 7.15
CA GLU A 114 -35.62 22.69 5.86
C GLU A 114 -35.00 21.90 4.70
N LEU A 115 -33.71 21.55 4.81
CA LEU A 115 -33.03 20.70 3.83
C LEU A 115 -33.62 19.29 3.79
N GLU A 116 -33.97 18.73 4.94
CA GLU A 116 -34.61 17.42 5.00
C GLU A 116 -36.04 17.47 4.43
N ALA A 117 -36.83 18.48 4.78
CA ALA A 117 -38.15 18.69 4.22
C ALA A 117 -38.13 18.84 2.69
N MET A 118 -37.15 19.57 2.16
CA MET A 118 -36.92 19.69 0.72
C MET A 118 -36.66 18.32 0.07
N ARG A 119 -35.74 17.51 0.65
CA ARG A 119 -35.41 16.17 0.13
C ARG A 119 -36.64 15.25 0.13
N ASN A 120 -37.40 15.23 1.23
CA ASN A 120 -38.59 14.41 1.37
C ASN A 120 -39.65 14.77 0.33
N ARG A 121 -39.91 16.07 0.13
CA ARG A 121 -40.83 16.56 -0.90
C ARG A 121 -40.42 16.11 -2.31
N MET A 122 -39.11 16.20 -2.63
CA MET A 122 -38.61 15.75 -3.94
C MET A 122 -38.75 14.24 -4.12
N MET A 123 -38.51 13.44 -3.07
CA MET A 123 -38.72 11.99 -3.11
C MET A 123 -40.21 11.63 -3.31
N GLU A 124 -41.10 12.29 -2.62
CA GLU A 124 -42.54 12.12 -2.78
C GLU A 124 -43.01 12.45 -4.21
N GLN A 125 -42.34 13.39 -4.87
CA GLN A 125 -42.57 13.76 -6.27
C GLN A 125 -41.92 12.80 -7.28
N GLY A 126 -41.30 11.69 -6.79
CA GLY A 126 -40.69 10.67 -7.62
C GLY A 126 -39.25 10.97 -8.06
N ASN A 127 -38.55 11.94 -7.44
CA ASN A 127 -37.15 12.16 -7.69
C ASN A 127 -36.31 11.23 -6.81
N PRO A 128 -35.62 10.21 -7.37
CA PRO A 128 -34.83 9.27 -6.58
C PRO A 128 -33.51 9.85 -6.06
N SER A 129 -33.10 11.03 -6.52
CA SER A 129 -31.84 11.68 -6.16
C SER A 129 -32.04 13.18 -5.88
N PRO A 130 -32.68 13.53 -4.73
CA PRO A 130 -32.92 14.91 -4.37
C PRO A 130 -31.62 15.73 -4.28
N ALA A 131 -31.58 16.88 -4.92
CA ALA A 131 -30.41 17.75 -4.94
C ALA A 131 -30.75 19.21 -4.68
N TYR A 132 -29.86 19.94 -4.05
CA TYR A 132 -29.95 21.39 -3.96
C TYR A 132 -29.29 21.98 -5.21
N ASP A 133 -30.06 22.15 -6.27
CA ASP A 133 -29.59 22.48 -7.61
C ASP A 133 -30.13 23.85 -8.12
N HIS A 134 -29.95 24.12 -9.39
CA HIS A 134 -30.41 25.35 -10.06
C HIS A 134 -31.92 25.56 -10.05
N ILE A 135 -32.73 24.51 -9.85
CA ILE A 135 -34.19 24.59 -9.69
C ILE A 135 -34.52 24.81 -8.22
N THR A 136 -34.02 23.94 -7.35
CA THR A 136 -34.31 23.91 -5.93
C THR A 136 -33.95 25.21 -5.23
N ARG A 137 -32.80 25.83 -5.57
CA ARG A 137 -32.37 27.10 -4.98
C ARG A 137 -33.39 28.26 -5.15
N GLN A 138 -34.32 28.16 -6.11
CA GLN A 138 -35.35 29.20 -6.31
C GLN A 138 -36.42 29.20 -5.22
N TYR A 139 -36.51 28.13 -4.44
CA TYR A 139 -37.53 27.91 -3.41
C TYR A 139 -36.99 27.83 -1.99
N MET A 140 -35.67 27.95 -1.86
CA MET A 140 -34.97 27.78 -0.59
C MET A 140 -34.52 29.11 -0.01
N GLN A 141 -34.11 29.12 1.27
CA GLN A 141 -33.70 30.30 2.02
C GLN A 141 -32.29 30.74 1.66
N ASN A 142 -32.09 31.45 0.55
CA ASN A 142 -30.79 31.85 0.08
C ASN A 142 -30.82 33.20 -0.65
N SER A 143 -29.62 33.77 -0.89
CA SER A 143 -29.47 35.09 -1.49
C SER A 143 -29.80 35.18 -2.98
N VAL A 144 -30.21 34.07 -3.62
CA VAL A 144 -30.74 34.07 -4.99
C VAL A 144 -32.26 34.27 -4.95
N ALA A 145 -32.95 33.71 -3.94
CA ALA A 145 -34.41 33.74 -3.79
C ALA A 145 -34.92 34.88 -2.91
N LEU A 146 -34.13 35.29 -1.89
CA LEU A 146 -34.46 36.35 -0.96
C LEU A 146 -34.14 37.74 -1.53
N SER A 147 -34.81 38.78 -0.99
CA SER A 147 -34.46 40.17 -1.30
C SER A 147 -33.06 40.55 -0.71
N LYS A 148 -32.40 41.52 -1.31
CA LYS A 148 -31.11 42.00 -0.81
C LYS A 148 -31.19 42.50 0.63
N ASP A 149 -32.23 43.26 0.97
CA ASP A 149 -32.44 43.80 2.33
C ASP A 149 -32.56 42.66 3.36
N GLU A 150 -33.28 41.60 3.01
CA GLU A 150 -33.45 40.43 3.90
C GLU A 150 -32.11 39.68 4.08
N VAL A 151 -31.32 39.51 3.02
CA VAL A 151 -30.00 38.90 3.09
C VAL A 151 -29.05 39.71 3.97
N GLU A 152 -29.01 41.04 3.75
CA GLU A 152 -28.15 41.95 4.54
C GLU A 152 -28.55 41.92 6.02
N LYS A 153 -29.88 41.96 6.31
CA LYS A 153 -30.39 41.84 7.67
C LYS A 153 -29.98 40.54 8.36
N ARG A 154 -30.10 39.41 7.69
CA ARG A 154 -29.71 38.11 8.25
C ARG A 154 -28.19 38.05 8.54
N ILE A 155 -27.39 38.56 7.62
CA ILE A 155 -25.90 38.60 7.82
C ILE A 155 -25.58 39.52 9.00
N GLN A 156 -26.23 40.71 9.11
CA GLN A 156 -25.99 41.63 10.21
C GLN A 156 -26.46 41.08 11.57
N ASN A 157 -27.54 40.29 11.58
CA ASN A 157 -28.02 39.59 12.76
C ASN A 157 -27.14 38.41 13.19
N GLY A 158 -26.18 37.99 12.35
CA GLY A 158 -25.32 36.85 12.62
C GLY A 158 -26.01 35.50 12.41
N ASP A 159 -27.07 35.47 11.58
CA ASP A 159 -27.78 34.22 11.25
C ASP A 159 -26.79 33.22 10.63
N PRO A 160 -26.83 31.95 11.04
CA PRO A 160 -25.95 30.91 10.45
C PRO A 160 -26.22 30.78 8.94
N TYR A 161 -25.15 30.68 8.18
CA TYR A 161 -25.22 30.43 6.74
C TYR A 161 -24.08 29.56 6.24
N VAL A 162 -24.28 28.99 5.07
CA VAL A 162 -23.23 28.37 4.25
C VAL A 162 -23.07 29.15 2.94
N ILE A 163 -21.92 29.04 2.29
CA ILE A 163 -21.75 29.55 0.93
C ILE A 163 -21.81 28.35 -0.03
N ARG A 164 -22.70 28.44 -1.02
CA ARG A 164 -22.87 27.42 -2.06
C ARG A 164 -22.37 27.94 -3.40
N ILE A 165 -21.78 27.03 -4.18
CA ILE A 165 -21.50 27.29 -5.60
C ILE A 165 -22.83 27.50 -6.34
N LYS A 166 -22.83 28.42 -7.28
CA LYS A 166 -24.00 28.66 -8.17
C LYS A 166 -23.78 27.98 -9.50
N MET A 167 -24.10 26.70 -9.59
CA MET A 167 -23.94 25.96 -10.84
C MET A 167 -24.79 26.57 -11.95
N PRO A 168 -24.24 26.80 -13.16
CA PRO A 168 -24.99 27.28 -14.29
C PRO A 168 -26.00 26.21 -14.74
N ARG A 169 -27.07 26.67 -15.39
CA ARG A 169 -28.08 25.78 -15.92
C ARG A 169 -27.68 25.26 -17.30
N ASN A 170 -27.69 23.91 -17.45
CA ASN A 170 -27.57 23.23 -18.74
C ASN A 170 -26.33 23.62 -19.56
N GLU A 171 -25.17 23.73 -18.88
CA GLU A 171 -23.85 23.96 -19.50
C GLU A 171 -23.11 22.64 -19.62
N GLU A 172 -22.46 22.40 -20.76
CA GLU A 172 -21.55 21.28 -20.95
C GLU A 172 -20.23 21.54 -20.24
N ILE A 173 -19.83 20.59 -19.37
CA ILE A 173 -18.54 20.60 -18.67
C ILE A 173 -17.71 19.48 -19.25
N LYS A 174 -16.64 19.83 -19.94
CA LYS A 174 -15.76 18.88 -20.64
C LYS A 174 -14.32 19.08 -20.21
N PHE A 175 -13.65 18.00 -19.87
CA PHE A 175 -12.24 17.99 -19.56
C PHE A 175 -11.57 16.69 -20.03
N HIS A 176 -10.26 16.73 -20.23
CA HIS A 176 -9.48 15.55 -20.58
C HIS A 176 -8.83 14.96 -19.33
N ASP A 177 -9.16 13.71 -19.03
CA ASP A 177 -8.51 12.92 -18.02
C ASP A 177 -7.40 12.06 -18.64
N LEU A 178 -6.21 12.07 -18.06
CA LEU A 178 -5.03 11.39 -18.63
C LEU A 178 -5.20 9.87 -18.74
N ILE A 179 -6.12 9.28 -17.93
CA ILE A 179 -6.39 7.84 -17.92
C ILE A 179 -7.71 7.53 -18.64
N ARG A 180 -8.76 8.30 -18.34
CA ARG A 180 -10.13 8.05 -18.83
C ARG A 180 -10.36 8.60 -20.23
N GLY A 181 -9.54 9.56 -20.68
CA GLY A 181 -9.75 10.32 -21.89
C GLY A 181 -10.76 11.46 -21.69
N TRP A 182 -11.49 11.83 -22.72
CA TRP A 182 -12.49 12.88 -22.62
C TRP A 182 -13.67 12.49 -21.72
N VAL A 183 -13.95 13.33 -20.75
CA VAL A 183 -15.06 13.18 -19.80
C VAL A 183 -15.98 14.38 -19.96
N THR A 184 -17.28 14.11 -20.09
CA THR A 184 -18.30 15.14 -20.31
C THR A 184 -19.43 14.97 -19.29
N PHE A 185 -19.83 16.07 -18.68
CA PHE A 185 -20.97 16.17 -17.78
C PHE A 185 -21.87 17.32 -18.22
N ASN A 186 -23.15 17.27 -17.87
CA ASN A 186 -24.03 18.42 -17.96
C ASN A 186 -24.24 19.03 -16.58
N SER A 187 -24.10 20.36 -16.45
CA SER A 187 -24.22 21.06 -15.17
C SER A 187 -25.57 20.87 -14.48
N SER A 188 -26.63 20.54 -15.26
CA SER A 188 -27.96 20.23 -14.72
C SER A 188 -27.99 18.94 -13.85
N GLN A 189 -26.97 18.11 -13.94
CA GLN A 189 -26.79 16.89 -13.12
C GLN A 189 -26.04 17.17 -11.81
N LEU A 190 -25.57 18.40 -11.62
CA LEU A 190 -24.77 18.79 -10.47
C LEU A 190 -25.60 19.62 -9.50
N ASP A 191 -25.40 19.36 -8.23
CA ASP A 191 -25.96 20.18 -7.17
C ASP A 191 -25.06 21.39 -6.84
N ASP A 192 -25.66 22.41 -6.24
CA ASP A 192 -24.95 23.57 -5.72
C ASP A 192 -24.22 23.20 -4.42
N LYS A 193 -23.06 22.60 -4.55
CA LYS A 193 -22.24 22.13 -3.42
C LYS A 193 -21.94 23.27 -2.45
N VAL A 194 -21.95 22.93 -1.16
CA VAL A 194 -21.41 23.84 -0.14
C VAL A 194 -19.92 24.01 -0.38
N LEU A 195 -19.45 25.24 -0.50
CA LEU A 195 -18.06 25.61 -0.61
C LEU A 195 -17.46 25.99 0.74
N PHE A 196 -18.27 26.72 1.56
CA PHE A 196 -17.83 27.21 2.86
C PHE A 196 -18.92 26.97 3.90
N LYS A 197 -18.54 26.40 5.03
CA LYS A 197 -19.45 25.95 6.09
C LYS A 197 -19.71 27.06 7.11
N SER A 198 -20.79 26.91 7.89
CA SER A 198 -21.15 27.83 8.96
C SER A 198 -20.15 27.88 10.12
N ASP A 199 -19.34 26.83 10.30
CA ASP A 199 -18.24 26.77 11.27
C ASP A 199 -16.98 27.57 10.84
N GLY A 200 -17.05 28.20 9.66
CA GLY A 200 -15.95 28.97 9.09
C GLY A 200 -14.86 28.14 8.42
N MET A 201 -15.12 26.87 8.15
CA MET A 201 -14.21 25.98 7.40
C MET A 201 -14.70 25.78 5.95
N PRO A 202 -13.80 25.69 4.98
CA PRO A 202 -14.19 25.31 3.62
C PRO A 202 -14.61 23.84 3.59
N THR A 203 -15.35 23.48 2.56
CA THR A 203 -15.47 22.08 2.18
C THR A 203 -14.31 21.67 1.27
N TYR A 204 -14.18 20.36 1.06
CA TYR A 204 -13.23 19.79 0.10
C TYR A 204 -13.28 20.47 -1.28
N HIS A 205 -14.47 20.84 -1.78
CA HIS A 205 -14.64 21.42 -3.12
C HIS A 205 -13.95 22.76 -3.29
N LEU A 206 -13.96 23.63 -2.28
CA LEU A 206 -13.27 24.91 -2.31
C LEU A 206 -11.79 24.74 -1.96
N ALA A 207 -11.50 24.08 -0.84
CA ALA A 207 -10.13 23.96 -0.32
C ALA A 207 -9.19 23.29 -1.32
N ASN A 208 -9.64 22.20 -1.96
CA ASN A 208 -8.83 21.47 -2.94
C ASN A 208 -8.44 22.35 -4.13
N VAL A 209 -9.41 23.10 -4.71
CA VAL A 209 -9.17 23.96 -5.89
C VAL A 209 -8.27 25.14 -5.53
N VAL A 210 -8.54 25.83 -4.41
CA VAL A 210 -7.75 26.97 -3.96
C VAL A 210 -6.32 26.55 -3.65
N ASP A 211 -6.12 25.45 -2.95
CA ASP A 211 -4.79 24.97 -2.62
C ASP A 211 -4.02 24.47 -3.85
N ASP A 212 -4.67 23.74 -4.75
CA ASP A 212 -4.04 23.30 -5.99
C ASP A 212 -3.61 24.50 -6.85
N TYR A 213 -4.39 25.59 -6.86
CA TYR A 213 -4.00 26.85 -7.50
C TYR A 213 -2.81 27.51 -6.82
N LEU A 214 -2.90 27.75 -5.48
CA LEU A 214 -1.88 28.46 -4.71
C LEU A 214 -0.56 27.68 -4.60
N MET A 215 -0.62 26.34 -4.61
CA MET A 215 0.56 25.46 -4.58
C MET A 215 1.07 25.13 -6.00
N GLU A 216 0.48 25.77 -7.04
CA GLU A 216 0.88 25.66 -8.43
C GLU A 216 0.82 24.20 -8.97
N ILE A 217 -0.14 23.41 -8.49
CA ILE A 217 -0.30 22.01 -8.88
C ILE A 217 -0.61 21.93 -10.38
N THR A 218 0.13 21.05 -11.07
CA THR A 218 0.00 20.84 -12.53
C THR A 218 -0.77 19.58 -12.88
N HIS A 219 -0.78 18.58 -11.97
CA HIS A 219 -1.48 17.32 -12.18
C HIS A 219 -2.15 16.88 -10.88
N VAL A 220 -3.41 16.48 -10.99
CA VAL A 220 -4.23 15.95 -9.89
C VAL A 220 -4.43 14.45 -10.13
N VAL A 221 -3.63 13.63 -9.47
CA VAL A 221 -3.72 12.16 -9.51
C VAL A 221 -4.43 11.69 -8.24
N ARG A 222 -5.56 10.98 -8.39
CA ARG A 222 -6.38 10.52 -7.26
C ARG A 222 -7.24 9.32 -7.65
N GLY A 223 -7.87 8.64 -6.68
CA GLY A 223 -8.79 7.54 -6.95
C GLY A 223 -10.03 7.97 -7.75
N GLU A 224 -10.57 7.07 -8.56
CA GLU A 224 -11.77 7.33 -9.40
C GLU A 224 -13.05 7.61 -8.61
N GLU A 225 -13.08 7.29 -7.31
CA GLU A 225 -14.18 7.69 -6.42
C GLU A 225 -14.36 9.21 -6.35
N TRP A 226 -13.35 9.98 -6.72
CA TRP A 226 -13.37 11.44 -6.79
C TRP A 226 -13.74 11.99 -8.18
N LEU A 227 -13.94 11.11 -9.17
CA LEU A 227 -14.34 11.54 -10.52
C LEU A 227 -15.64 12.34 -10.54
N PRO A 228 -16.68 11.99 -9.74
CA PRO A 228 -17.91 12.80 -9.66
C PRO A 228 -17.70 14.23 -9.14
N SER A 229 -16.60 14.51 -8.43
CA SER A 229 -16.25 15.86 -7.95
C SER A 229 -15.52 16.70 -9.01
N ALA A 230 -14.94 16.06 -10.02
CA ALA A 230 -14.12 16.75 -11.03
C ALA A 230 -14.91 17.84 -11.79
N PRO A 231 -16.16 17.64 -12.23
CA PRO A 231 -16.91 18.71 -12.91
C PRO A 231 -17.10 19.95 -12.05
N THR A 232 -17.36 19.79 -10.74
CA THR A 232 -17.45 20.93 -9.81
C THR A 232 -16.13 21.68 -9.72
N HIS A 233 -14.99 20.95 -9.65
CA HIS A 233 -13.68 21.58 -9.60
C HIS A 233 -13.36 22.31 -10.91
N VAL A 234 -13.61 21.71 -12.07
CA VAL A 234 -13.44 22.34 -13.39
C VAL A 234 -14.26 23.64 -13.50
N MET A 235 -15.52 23.60 -13.05
CA MET A 235 -16.36 24.81 -13.02
C MET A 235 -15.80 25.85 -12.05
N THR A 236 -15.29 25.46 -10.90
CA THR A 236 -14.70 26.38 -9.91
C THR A 236 -13.46 27.07 -10.50
N TYR A 237 -12.57 26.36 -11.23
CA TYR A 237 -11.46 26.95 -11.96
C TYR A 237 -11.94 27.96 -12.98
N LYS A 238 -12.99 27.64 -13.75
CA LYS A 238 -13.59 28.53 -14.75
C LYS A 238 -14.19 29.78 -14.10
N MET A 239 -14.91 29.63 -13.00
CA MET A 239 -15.55 30.73 -12.25
C MET A 239 -14.51 31.70 -11.65
N PHE A 240 -13.34 31.22 -11.26
CA PHE A 240 -12.23 32.06 -10.87
C PHE A 240 -11.52 32.74 -12.04
N GLY A 241 -11.65 32.22 -13.27
CA GLY A 241 -10.87 32.66 -14.44
C GLY A 241 -9.48 32.00 -14.48
N TRP A 242 -9.33 30.82 -13.88
CA TRP A 242 -8.05 30.10 -13.75
C TRP A 242 -7.89 28.94 -14.74
N GLU A 243 -8.64 28.93 -15.84
CA GLU A 243 -8.61 27.83 -16.82
C GLU A 243 -7.18 27.57 -17.38
N ASN A 244 -6.42 28.63 -17.59
CA ASN A 244 -5.06 28.54 -18.14
C ASN A 244 -4.06 27.84 -17.21
N VAL A 245 -4.38 27.75 -15.93
CA VAL A 245 -3.54 27.13 -14.90
C VAL A 245 -4.20 25.91 -14.24
N MET A 246 -5.37 25.51 -14.74
CA MET A 246 -6.06 24.31 -14.27
C MET A 246 -5.18 23.07 -14.45
N PRO A 247 -5.05 22.21 -13.44
CA PRO A 247 -4.25 20.99 -13.54
C PRO A 247 -4.86 19.96 -14.51
N SER A 248 -4.02 19.11 -15.08
CA SER A 248 -4.47 17.88 -15.73
C SER A 248 -4.97 16.89 -14.68
N PHE A 249 -6.05 16.17 -14.95
CA PHE A 249 -6.62 15.18 -14.06
C PHE A 249 -6.23 13.76 -14.48
N ALA A 250 -6.02 12.89 -13.50
CA ALA A 250 -5.79 11.47 -13.70
C ALA A 250 -6.54 10.67 -12.59
N HIS A 251 -7.64 10.03 -12.95
CA HIS A 251 -8.46 9.25 -12.01
C HIS A 251 -8.09 7.77 -12.10
N LEU A 252 -7.43 7.29 -11.04
CA LEU A 252 -6.92 5.92 -10.90
C LEU A 252 -8.07 4.92 -10.71
N PRO A 253 -8.01 3.73 -11.35
CA PRO A 253 -9.02 2.71 -11.17
C PRO A 253 -9.08 2.19 -9.74
N LEU A 254 -10.26 1.70 -9.32
CA LEU A 254 -10.43 1.07 -8.02
C LEU A 254 -9.52 -0.16 -7.86
N ILE A 255 -9.13 -0.45 -6.64
CA ILE A 255 -8.60 -1.76 -6.29
C ILE A 255 -9.78 -2.63 -5.88
N LEU A 256 -9.94 -3.75 -6.56
CA LEU A 256 -11.04 -4.70 -6.36
C LEU A 256 -10.62 -5.84 -5.43
N LYS A 257 -11.61 -6.46 -4.79
CA LYS A 257 -11.41 -7.67 -3.98
C LYS A 257 -10.82 -8.81 -4.82
N PRO A 258 -10.15 -9.78 -4.19
CA PRO A 258 -9.73 -11.01 -4.86
C PRO A 258 -10.87 -11.72 -5.58
N GLU A 259 -12.06 -11.70 -4.99
CA GLU A 259 -13.28 -12.32 -5.51
C GLU A 259 -14.39 -11.30 -5.69
N GLY A 260 -15.18 -11.45 -6.75
CA GLY A 260 -16.27 -10.54 -7.08
C GLY A 260 -15.79 -9.20 -7.65
N ASN A 261 -16.69 -8.22 -7.77
CA ASN A 261 -16.42 -6.90 -8.37
C ASN A 261 -16.47 -5.74 -7.35
N GLY A 262 -16.46 -6.07 -6.06
CA GLY A 262 -16.49 -5.04 -5.00
C GLY A 262 -15.15 -4.35 -4.81
N LYS A 263 -15.18 -3.05 -4.42
CA LYS A 263 -13.99 -2.31 -3.99
C LYS A 263 -13.35 -3.00 -2.79
N LEU A 264 -12.03 -3.18 -2.81
CA LEU A 264 -11.26 -3.66 -1.67
C LEU A 264 -11.41 -2.68 -0.51
N SER A 265 -11.77 -3.20 0.65
CA SER A 265 -12.04 -2.42 1.86
C SER A 265 -11.10 -2.81 3.00
N LYS A 266 -11.03 -1.97 4.02
CA LYS A 266 -10.22 -2.19 5.22
C LYS A 266 -10.46 -3.55 5.90
N ARG A 267 -11.71 -4.05 5.88
CA ARG A 267 -12.12 -5.32 6.52
C ARG A 267 -11.73 -6.57 5.72
N ASP A 268 -11.34 -6.40 4.47
CA ASP A 268 -11.02 -7.54 3.60
C ASP A 268 -9.66 -8.17 3.95
N GLY A 269 -8.74 -7.40 4.58
CA GLY A 269 -7.44 -7.90 5.03
C GLY A 269 -7.56 -9.12 5.96
N ASP A 270 -8.41 -9.02 6.97
CA ASP A 270 -8.66 -10.10 7.93
C ASP A 270 -9.27 -11.33 7.24
N LYS A 271 -10.22 -11.09 6.33
CA LYS A 271 -10.88 -12.15 5.56
C LYS A 271 -9.90 -12.97 4.71
N TYR A 272 -8.92 -12.32 4.11
CA TYR A 272 -7.94 -12.99 3.23
C TYR A 272 -6.62 -13.32 3.94
N GLY A 273 -6.51 -13.05 5.26
CA GLY A 273 -5.30 -13.31 6.05
C GLY A 273 -4.06 -12.55 5.56
N PHE A 274 -4.28 -11.44 4.87
CA PHE A 274 -3.21 -10.61 4.30
C PHE A 274 -3.38 -9.14 4.68
N PRO A 275 -2.42 -8.50 5.37
CA PRO A 275 -2.49 -7.10 5.75
C PRO A 275 -2.64 -6.18 4.53
N LEU A 276 -3.50 -5.17 4.67
CA LEU A 276 -3.73 -4.17 3.61
C LEU A 276 -3.12 -2.81 3.96
N TYR A 277 -2.32 -2.76 5.02
CA TYR A 277 -1.67 -1.56 5.54
C TYR A 277 -0.16 -1.71 5.51
N SER A 278 0.53 -0.58 5.43
CA SER A 278 2.00 -0.56 5.36
C SER A 278 2.65 -0.94 6.69
N LEU A 279 2.14 -0.40 7.79
CA LEU A 279 2.72 -0.48 9.13
C LEU A 279 1.68 -0.97 10.15
N ASP A 280 2.14 -1.53 11.25
CA ASP A 280 1.31 -1.78 12.43
C ASP A 280 0.80 -0.45 13.02
N TRP A 281 -0.41 -0.52 13.56
CA TRP A 281 -0.95 0.53 14.42
C TRP A 281 -1.74 -0.11 15.55
N LYS A 282 -1.07 -0.33 16.67
CA LYS A 282 -1.60 -1.13 17.79
C LYS A 282 -2.88 -0.54 18.39
N GLU A 283 -2.95 0.78 18.55
CA GLU A 283 -4.10 1.50 19.11
C GLU A 283 -5.36 1.37 18.22
N GLN A 284 -5.18 1.09 16.94
CA GLN A 284 -6.26 0.86 15.97
C GLN A 284 -6.43 -0.63 15.62
N ASN A 285 -5.70 -1.52 16.29
CA ASN A 285 -5.71 -2.95 16.02
C ASN A 285 -5.43 -3.28 14.53
N ILE A 286 -4.43 -2.62 13.97
CA ILE A 286 -4.01 -2.77 12.57
C ILE A 286 -2.69 -3.50 12.51
N SER A 287 -2.63 -4.54 11.65
CA SER A 287 -1.41 -5.25 11.29
C SER A 287 -0.85 -4.74 9.97
N GLY A 288 0.48 -4.53 9.91
CA GLY A 288 1.20 -3.99 8.77
C GLY A 288 2.00 -5.03 8.00
N LEU A 289 2.28 -4.70 6.75
CA LEU A 289 3.11 -5.53 5.87
C LEU A 289 4.58 -5.51 6.28
N LYS A 290 5.07 -4.38 6.79
CA LYS A 290 6.45 -4.25 7.28
C LYS A 290 6.73 -5.24 8.40
N GLU A 291 5.87 -5.29 9.42
CA GLU A 291 6.03 -6.14 10.59
C GLU A 291 5.81 -7.62 10.24
N LYS A 292 5.04 -7.91 9.18
CA LYS A 292 4.95 -9.26 8.58
C LYS A 292 6.23 -9.67 7.85
N GLY A 293 7.17 -8.76 7.63
CA GLY A 293 8.43 -9.03 6.93
C GLY A 293 8.38 -8.85 5.42
N PHE A 294 7.50 -7.97 4.96
CA PHE A 294 7.46 -7.53 3.56
C PHE A 294 8.57 -6.51 3.32
N LEU A 295 9.29 -6.63 2.21
CA LEU A 295 10.34 -5.69 1.83
C LEU A 295 9.73 -4.42 1.20
N PRO A 296 10.25 -3.21 1.50
CA PRO A 296 9.71 -1.98 0.93
C PRO A 296 9.82 -1.93 -0.60
N GLU A 297 10.91 -2.43 -1.20
CA GLU A 297 11.07 -2.52 -2.66
C GLU A 297 10.08 -3.50 -3.29
N ALA A 298 9.79 -4.62 -2.64
CA ALA A 298 8.76 -5.55 -3.10
C ALA A 298 7.36 -4.93 -3.01
N TYR A 299 7.13 -4.17 -1.94
CA TYR A 299 5.86 -3.48 -1.73
C TYR A 299 5.58 -2.46 -2.84
N ILE A 300 6.52 -1.55 -3.12
CA ILE A 300 6.33 -0.56 -4.19
C ILE A 300 6.19 -1.22 -5.56
N ASN A 301 6.95 -2.29 -5.83
CA ASN A 301 6.85 -3.02 -7.09
C ASN A 301 5.45 -3.67 -7.21
N PHE A 302 4.97 -4.36 -6.18
CA PHE A 302 3.65 -4.96 -6.17
C PHE A 302 2.53 -3.92 -6.35
N ILE A 303 2.52 -2.84 -5.54
CA ILE A 303 1.44 -1.84 -5.63
C ILE A 303 1.49 -1.04 -6.92
N ALA A 304 2.66 -0.92 -7.58
CA ALA A 304 2.75 -0.33 -8.90
C ALA A 304 1.94 -1.12 -9.93
N PHE A 305 1.94 -2.45 -9.84
CA PHE A 305 1.17 -3.34 -10.72
C PHE A 305 -0.34 -3.37 -10.42
N LEU A 306 -0.80 -2.71 -9.37
CA LEU A 306 -2.24 -2.58 -9.09
C LEU A 306 -2.88 -1.50 -9.98
N GLY A 307 -2.94 -1.76 -11.26
CA GLY A 307 -3.58 -0.91 -12.26
C GLY A 307 -2.64 -0.31 -13.31
N TRP A 308 -1.33 -0.42 -13.14
CA TRP A 308 -0.34 -0.05 -14.13
C TRP A 308 0.34 -1.30 -14.71
N ASN A 309 0.83 -1.20 -15.96
CA ASN A 309 1.50 -2.27 -16.67
C ASN A 309 2.64 -1.69 -17.52
N PRO A 310 3.88 -2.22 -17.45
CA PRO A 310 5.01 -1.69 -18.20
C PRO A 310 4.89 -1.90 -19.72
N GLY A 311 4.04 -2.82 -20.17
CA GLY A 311 3.91 -3.22 -21.57
C GLY A 311 5.00 -4.19 -22.04
N THR A 312 5.72 -4.78 -21.11
CA THR A 312 6.75 -5.83 -21.31
C THR A 312 6.42 -7.01 -20.39
N ASP A 313 7.17 -8.12 -20.53
CA ASP A 313 7.03 -9.29 -19.66
C ASP A 313 7.80 -9.14 -18.32
N GLN A 314 8.52 -8.04 -18.14
CA GLN A 314 9.21 -7.76 -16.89
C GLN A 314 8.20 -7.47 -15.78
N GLU A 315 8.32 -8.17 -14.65
CA GLU A 315 7.48 -7.96 -13.46
C GLU A 315 8.31 -7.43 -12.27
N ILE A 316 9.57 -7.81 -12.17
CA ILE A 316 10.43 -7.39 -11.06
C ILE A 316 11.23 -6.17 -11.47
N PHE A 317 11.03 -5.11 -10.71
CA PHE A 317 11.60 -3.78 -10.95
C PHE A 317 12.28 -3.26 -9.68
N SER A 318 13.46 -2.68 -9.84
CA SER A 318 14.00 -1.72 -8.87
C SER A 318 13.16 -0.44 -8.86
N ARG A 319 13.36 0.41 -7.88
CA ARG A 319 12.71 1.73 -7.82
C ARG A 319 13.06 2.58 -9.03
N GLU A 320 14.32 2.59 -9.41
CA GLU A 320 14.85 3.36 -10.53
C GLU A 320 14.23 2.89 -11.86
N GLU A 321 14.11 1.59 -12.05
CA GLU A 321 13.43 1.02 -13.21
C GLU A 321 11.94 1.37 -13.23
N LEU A 322 11.25 1.32 -12.08
CA LEU A 322 9.85 1.77 -11.98
C LEU A 322 9.69 3.24 -12.37
N ILE A 323 10.58 4.12 -11.90
CA ILE A 323 10.58 5.54 -12.26
C ILE A 323 10.72 5.72 -13.79
N GLN A 324 11.64 5.01 -14.41
CA GLN A 324 11.87 5.12 -15.86
C GLN A 324 10.71 4.53 -16.68
N ALA A 325 10.14 3.40 -16.23
CA ALA A 325 9.08 2.71 -16.96
C ALA A 325 7.71 3.39 -16.82
N PHE A 326 7.44 4.04 -15.67
CA PHE A 326 6.11 4.54 -15.33
C PHE A 326 5.57 5.58 -16.34
N SER A 327 4.30 5.45 -16.71
CA SER A 327 3.54 6.48 -17.42
C SER A 327 2.03 6.34 -17.19
N PHE A 328 1.28 7.44 -17.32
CA PHE A 328 -0.17 7.45 -17.13
C PHE A 328 -0.90 6.66 -18.23
N GLU A 329 -0.36 6.66 -19.46
CA GLU A 329 -0.93 5.95 -20.62
C GLU A 329 -0.96 4.43 -20.42
N ARG A 330 -0.11 3.93 -19.53
CA ARG A 330 -0.03 2.51 -19.17
C ARG A 330 -0.91 2.12 -17.98
N ILE A 331 -1.66 3.06 -17.40
CA ILE A 331 -2.64 2.75 -16.37
C ILE A 331 -3.93 2.27 -17.03
N GLY A 332 -4.40 1.09 -16.62
CA GLY A 332 -5.67 0.52 -17.08
C GLY A 332 -6.88 1.36 -16.64
N LYS A 333 -7.94 1.34 -17.44
CA LYS A 333 -9.22 2.01 -17.10
C LYS A 333 -10.10 1.20 -16.16
N SER A 334 -9.94 -0.11 -16.15
CA SER A 334 -10.71 -1.05 -15.32
C SER A 334 -10.10 -1.21 -13.94
N GLY A 335 -10.92 -1.58 -12.95
CA GLY A 335 -10.44 -1.87 -11.60
C GLY A 335 -9.37 -2.97 -11.58
N ALA A 336 -8.35 -2.77 -10.76
CA ALA A 336 -7.26 -3.73 -10.58
C ALA A 336 -7.59 -4.71 -9.46
N ARG A 337 -7.54 -6.00 -9.73
CA ARG A 337 -7.81 -7.03 -8.73
C ARG A 337 -6.61 -7.22 -7.80
N PHE A 338 -6.86 -7.15 -6.51
CA PHE A 338 -5.87 -7.48 -5.48
C PHE A 338 -5.71 -9.00 -5.41
N ASP A 339 -4.46 -9.46 -5.40
CA ASP A 339 -4.11 -10.87 -5.30
C ASP A 339 -3.05 -11.06 -4.20
N PRO A 340 -3.42 -11.66 -3.04
CA PRO A 340 -2.49 -11.90 -1.94
C PRO A 340 -1.32 -12.83 -2.31
N GLU A 341 -1.56 -13.85 -3.14
CA GLU A 341 -0.51 -14.78 -3.57
C GLU A 341 0.49 -14.09 -4.49
N LYS A 342 -0.01 -13.24 -5.39
CA LYS A 342 0.87 -12.42 -6.24
C LYS A 342 1.69 -11.42 -5.41
N ALA A 343 1.09 -10.82 -4.36
CA ALA A 343 1.82 -9.96 -3.43
C ALA A 343 2.96 -10.71 -2.73
N LYS A 344 2.68 -11.91 -2.20
CA LYS A 344 3.69 -12.78 -1.59
C LYS A 344 4.78 -13.18 -2.58
N TRP A 345 4.40 -13.50 -3.82
CA TRP A 345 5.35 -13.82 -4.89
C TRP A 345 6.31 -12.66 -5.17
N PHE A 346 5.82 -11.41 -5.25
CA PHE A 346 6.69 -10.24 -5.40
C PHE A 346 7.71 -10.16 -4.26
N ASN A 347 7.28 -10.35 -3.02
CA ASN A 347 8.17 -10.32 -1.88
C ASN A 347 9.24 -11.42 -1.96
N GLN A 348 8.83 -12.64 -2.30
CA GLN A 348 9.76 -13.76 -2.50
C GLN A 348 10.79 -13.47 -3.59
N GLN A 349 10.40 -12.90 -4.73
CA GLN A 349 11.36 -12.56 -5.77
C GLN A 349 12.39 -11.52 -5.30
N HIS A 350 11.97 -10.50 -4.58
CA HIS A 350 12.87 -9.49 -4.02
C HIS A 350 13.78 -10.06 -2.91
N ILE A 351 13.30 -10.99 -2.08
CA ILE A 351 14.14 -11.71 -1.10
C ILE A 351 15.25 -12.49 -1.82
N LYS A 352 14.93 -13.20 -2.90
CA LYS A 352 15.91 -13.97 -3.69
C LYS A 352 17.03 -13.10 -4.26
N LEU A 353 16.73 -11.86 -4.63
CA LEU A 353 17.70 -10.91 -5.17
C LEU A 353 18.65 -10.34 -4.11
N LYS A 354 18.30 -10.44 -2.82
CA LYS A 354 19.17 -9.92 -1.75
C LYS A 354 20.36 -10.83 -1.48
N SER A 355 21.46 -10.20 -1.07
CA SER A 355 22.62 -10.92 -0.54
C SER A 355 22.31 -11.56 0.82
N GLY A 356 23.06 -12.59 1.20
CA GLY A 356 22.96 -13.22 2.51
C GLY A 356 23.18 -12.25 3.65
N GLU A 357 24.12 -11.31 3.49
CA GLU A 357 24.44 -10.27 4.47
C GLU A 357 23.26 -9.35 4.72
N ALA A 358 22.62 -8.86 3.65
CA ALA A 358 21.44 -8.00 3.74
C ALA A 358 20.23 -8.74 4.37
N LEU A 359 20.07 -10.03 4.07
CA LEU A 359 19.04 -10.86 4.68
C LEU A 359 19.32 -11.14 6.16
N ALA A 360 20.58 -11.37 6.54
CA ALA A 360 20.99 -11.54 7.93
C ALA A 360 20.70 -10.28 8.77
N ASP A 361 21.01 -9.10 8.24
CA ASP A 361 20.70 -7.82 8.89
C ASP A 361 19.17 -7.61 9.08
N LEU A 362 18.35 -8.08 8.14
CA LEU A 362 16.89 -8.03 8.22
C LEU A 362 16.29 -9.08 9.17
N LEU A 363 16.93 -10.25 9.28
CA LEU A 363 16.49 -11.36 10.14
C LEU A 363 16.87 -11.14 11.60
N GLN A 364 18.01 -10.50 11.86
CA GLN A 364 18.57 -10.33 13.20
C GLN A 364 17.56 -9.73 14.21
N PRO A 365 16.85 -8.63 13.93
CA PRO A 365 15.86 -8.07 14.87
C PRO A 365 14.72 -9.05 15.21
N TYR A 366 14.34 -9.91 14.28
CA TYR A 366 13.33 -10.95 14.51
C TYR A 366 13.83 -12.04 15.46
N LEU A 367 15.10 -12.47 15.32
CA LEU A 367 15.74 -13.42 16.23
C LEU A 367 15.93 -12.84 17.64
N GLU A 368 16.31 -11.57 17.73
CA GLU A 368 16.48 -10.85 19.01
C GLU A 368 15.16 -10.81 19.81
N GLN A 369 14.01 -10.60 19.14
CA GLN A 369 12.69 -10.65 19.77
C GLN A 369 12.37 -12.04 20.35
N LYS A 370 12.99 -13.09 19.83
CA LYS A 370 12.88 -14.47 20.33
C LYS A 370 13.98 -14.82 21.35
N ASN A 371 14.81 -13.85 21.74
CA ASN A 371 15.99 -14.04 22.60
C ASN A 371 17.03 -15.04 22.02
N LEU A 372 17.15 -15.07 20.69
CA LEU A 372 18.11 -15.90 19.96
C LEU A 372 19.24 -15.03 19.41
N THR A 373 20.48 -15.49 19.62
CA THR A 373 21.70 -14.81 19.12
C THR A 373 22.59 -15.82 18.43
N PHE A 374 23.03 -15.48 17.23
CA PHE A 374 23.93 -16.31 16.43
C PHE A 374 25.05 -15.45 15.83
N ASP A 375 26.15 -16.12 15.48
CA ASP A 375 27.22 -15.50 14.72
C ASP A 375 26.71 -14.99 13.37
N ARG A 376 27.20 -13.83 12.94
CA ARG A 376 26.74 -13.18 11.71
C ARG A 376 27.07 -13.99 10.46
N ASP A 377 28.26 -14.60 10.39
CA ASP A 377 28.66 -15.40 9.23
C ASP A 377 27.79 -16.67 9.12
N TYR A 378 27.40 -17.23 10.28
CA TYR A 378 26.43 -18.32 10.32
C TYR A 378 25.06 -17.89 9.78
N LEU A 379 24.54 -16.73 10.23
CA LEU A 379 23.27 -16.19 9.73
C LEU A 379 23.30 -15.95 8.22
N VAL A 380 24.40 -15.44 7.70
CA VAL A 380 24.59 -15.23 6.25
C VAL A 380 24.47 -16.56 5.49
N LYS A 381 25.11 -17.63 5.98
CA LYS A 381 25.00 -18.97 5.39
C LYS A 381 23.58 -19.51 5.41
N VAL A 382 22.89 -19.40 6.55
CA VAL A 382 21.49 -19.81 6.69
C VAL A 382 20.61 -19.04 5.73
N CYS A 383 20.73 -17.71 5.65
CA CYS A 383 19.96 -16.87 4.76
C CYS A 383 20.16 -17.26 3.29
N ASN A 384 21.40 -17.47 2.86
CA ASN A 384 21.70 -17.94 1.50
C ASN A 384 21.06 -19.30 1.19
N ALA A 385 21.05 -20.23 2.14
CA ALA A 385 20.45 -21.55 1.98
C ALA A 385 18.90 -21.51 1.94
N MET A 386 18.28 -20.54 2.64
CA MET A 386 16.84 -20.47 2.84
C MET A 386 16.09 -19.49 1.93
N LYS A 387 16.77 -18.49 1.35
CA LYS A 387 16.12 -17.38 0.60
C LYS A 387 15.22 -17.83 -0.56
N GLU A 388 15.51 -18.96 -1.20
CA GLU A 388 14.68 -19.49 -2.28
C GLU A 388 13.30 -19.97 -1.80
N ARG A 389 13.14 -20.19 -0.50
CA ARG A 389 11.94 -20.74 0.15
C ARG A 389 11.17 -19.74 1.00
N ALA A 390 11.76 -18.58 1.28
CA ALA A 390 11.17 -17.56 2.12
C ALA A 390 10.20 -16.68 1.32
N GLY A 391 8.95 -16.60 1.76
CA GLY A 391 7.96 -15.65 1.25
C GLY A 391 8.02 -14.32 2.01
N PHE A 392 8.46 -14.35 3.27
CA PHE A 392 8.66 -13.23 4.17
C PHE A 392 9.98 -13.38 4.93
N ILE A 393 10.50 -12.30 5.48
CA ILE A 393 11.77 -12.36 6.25
C ILE A 393 11.71 -13.36 7.42
N PRO A 394 10.62 -13.42 8.22
CA PRO A 394 10.49 -14.43 9.27
C PRO A 394 10.57 -15.88 8.80
N ASP A 395 10.22 -16.16 7.54
CA ASP A 395 10.26 -17.52 7.00
C ASP A 395 11.69 -18.08 6.92
N LEU A 396 12.72 -17.23 6.86
CA LEU A 396 14.12 -17.63 6.94
C LEU A 396 14.40 -18.39 8.24
N TYR A 397 13.74 -18.03 9.33
CA TYR A 397 13.78 -18.74 10.60
C TYR A 397 12.70 -19.83 10.69
N GLU A 398 11.43 -19.50 10.44
CA GLU A 398 10.30 -20.41 10.71
C GLU A 398 10.35 -21.68 9.87
N ALA A 399 10.76 -21.59 8.59
CA ALA A 399 10.97 -22.75 7.73
C ALA A 399 12.35 -23.38 7.91
N GLY A 400 13.28 -22.70 8.58
CA GLY A 400 14.65 -23.12 8.83
C GLY A 400 14.96 -23.38 10.30
N LYS A 401 13.95 -23.64 11.16
CA LYS A 401 14.14 -23.82 12.62
C LYS A 401 15.26 -24.78 12.99
N TYR A 402 15.43 -25.85 12.24
CA TYR A 402 16.50 -26.82 12.46
C TYR A 402 17.93 -26.23 12.32
N PHE A 403 18.09 -25.04 11.77
CA PHE A 403 19.38 -24.34 11.82
C PHE A 403 19.60 -23.60 13.16
N PHE A 404 18.55 -23.30 13.87
CA PHE A 404 18.56 -22.45 15.06
C PHE A 404 18.27 -23.19 16.35
N GLU A 405 17.58 -24.32 16.27
CA GLU A 405 17.06 -25.09 17.41
C GLU A 405 17.40 -26.59 17.27
N ASP A 406 17.38 -27.29 18.38
CA ASP A 406 17.51 -28.75 18.39
C ASP A 406 16.24 -29.39 17.81
N ILE A 407 16.44 -30.54 17.14
CA ILE A 407 15.33 -31.31 16.56
C ILE A 407 14.67 -32.08 17.68
N THR A 408 13.38 -31.79 17.92
CA THR A 408 12.58 -32.49 18.94
C THR A 408 11.54 -33.44 18.34
N LEU A 409 11.19 -33.25 17.07
CA LEU A 409 10.21 -34.07 16.36
C LEU A 409 10.79 -34.57 15.04
N PHE A 410 10.43 -35.78 14.67
CA PHE A 410 10.86 -36.42 13.43
C PHE A 410 9.65 -36.86 12.60
N ASP A 411 9.80 -36.85 11.28
CA ASP A 411 8.83 -37.40 10.34
C ASP A 411 8.81 -38.93 10.44
N GLU A 412 7.93 -39.45 11.29
CA GLU A 412 7.77 -40.87 11.56
C GLU A 412 7.41 -41.67 10.31
N ASP A 413 6.55 -41.13 9.46
CA ASP A 413 6.11 -41.81 8.24
C ASP A 413 7.30 -42.08 7.28
N THR A 414 8.18 -41.10 7.16
CA THR A 414 9.39 -41.27 6.37
C THR A 414 10.34 -42.27 7.02
N ILE A 415 10.52 -42.21 8.36
CA ILE A 415 11.37 -43.16 9.09
C ILE A 415 10.84 -44.58 8.87
N ARG A 416 9.57 -44.86 9.17
CA ARG A 416 8.95 -46.18 8.99
C ARG A 416 9.09 -46.74 7.57
N LYS A 417 8.99 -45.87 6.56
CA LYS A 417 9.09 -46.25 5.15
C LYS A 417 10.53 -46.47 4.65
N LYS A 418 11.48 -45.70 5.17
CA LYS A 418 12.83 -45.61 4.58
C LYS A 418 13.93 -46.17 5.49
N TRP A 419 13.84 -46.05 6.80
CA TRP A 419 14.75 -46.67 7.72
C TRP A 419 14.55 -48.18 7.72
N LYS A 420 15.66 -48.92 7.78
CA LYS A 420 15.67 -50.36 7.90
C LYS A 420 16.73 -50.74 8.95
N PRO A 421 16.34 -51.39 10.05
CA PRO A 421 17.27 -51.74 11.15
C PRO A 421 18.48 -52.54 10.66
N GLU A 422 18.31 -53.41 9.65
CA GLU A 422 19.40 -54.18 9.05
C GLU A 422 20.41 -53.35 8.28
N LYS A 423 20.08 -52.11 7.93
CA LYS A 423 21.01 -51.12 7.30
C LYS A 423 21.72 -50.23 8.29
N LYS A 424 21.44 -50.36 9.58
CA LYS A 424 22.03 -49.50 10.62
C LYS A 424 23.55 -49.44 10.55
N GLU A 425 24.22 -50.59 10.42
CA GLU A 425 25.68 -50.67 10.35
C GLU A 425 26.23 -49.89 9.14
N ILE A 426 25.52 -49.94 8.02
CA ILE A 426 25.90 -49.20 6.80
C ILE A 426 25.81 -47.68 7.04
N PHE A 427 24.76 -47.23 7.71
CA PHE A 427 24.60 -45.81 8.05
C PHE A 427 25.66 -45.37 9.09
N VAL A 428 26.00 -46.18 10.07
CA VAL A 428 27.08 -45.90 11.01
C VAL A 428 28.43 -45.73 10.25
N ASN A 429 28.74 -46.61 9.30
CA ASN A 429 29.91 -46.49 8.45
C ASN A 429 29.87 -45.24 7.56
N LEU A 430 28.70 -44.85 7.05
CA LEU A 430 28.55 -43.61 6.31
C LEU A 430 28.86 -42.40 7.20
N ILE A 431 28.40 -42.39 8.45
CA ILE A 431 28.68 -41.27 9.38
C ILE A 431 30.17 -41.19 9.68
N VAL A 432 30.84 -42.30 9.89
CA VAL A 432 32.34 -42.34 10.07
C VAL A 432 33.05 -41.73 8.87
N LYS A 433 32.58 -42.01 7.63
CA LYS A 433 33.14 -41.41 6.43
C LYS A 433 32.89 -39.89 6.39
N ILE A 434 31.68 -39.43 6.74
CA ILE A 434 31.38 -38.02 6.84
C ILE A 434 32.25 -37.32 7.92
N GLU A 435 32.43 -37.95 9.07
CA GLU A 435 33.30 -37.46 10.15
C GLU A 435 34.75 -37.34 9.73
N SER A 436 35.23 -38.18 8.85
CA SER A 436 36.64 -38.16 8.33
C SER A 436 36.90 -37.01 7.37
N ILE A 437 35.89 -36.27 6.87
CA ILE A 437 36.05 -35.14 5.95
C ILE A 437 36.85 -34.03 6.65
N THR A 438 37.97 -33.63 6.10
CA THR A 438 38.83 -32.56 6.65
C THR A 438 38.27 -31.19 6.31
N ASN A 439 37.96 -30.94 5.04
CA ASN A 439 37.39 -29.70 4.57
C ASN A 439 35.89 -29.90 4.36
N PHE A 440 35.08 -29.47 5.37
CA PHE A 440 33.64 -29.79 5.46
C PHE A 440 32.80 -28.80 4.64
N THR A 441 32.92 -28.87 3.32
CA THR A 441 32.18 -28.07 2.34
C THR A 441 31.11 -28.92 1.64
N GLU A 442 30.07 -28.29 1.11
CA GLU A 442 28.98 -28.96 0.36
C GLU A 442 29.57 -29.94 -0.68
N GLN A 443 30.56 -29.51 -1.47
CA GLN A 443 31.18 -30.30 -2.53
C GLN A 443 31.90 -31.55 -2.00
N GLU A 444 32.67 -31.41 -0.93
CA GLU A 444 33.43 -32.55 -0.33
C GLU A 444 32.45 -33.54 0.34
N ILE A 445 31.42 -33.02 1.01
CA ILE A 445 30.36 -33.86 1.60
C ILE A 445 29.64 -34.64 0.51
N GLU A 446 29.22 -33.99 -0.57
CA GLU A 446 28.54 -34.61 -1.69
C GLU A 446 29.39 -35.70 -2.32
N THR A 447 30.67 -35.41 -2.59
CA THR A 447 31.62 -36.34 -3.19
C THR A 447 31.79 -37.58 -2.31
N THR A 448 32.00 -37.37 -1.01
CA THR A 448 32.20 -38.46 -0.04
C THR A 448 30.97 -39.34 0.09
N VAL A 449 29.77 -38.73 0.26
CA VAL A 449 28.54 -39.49 0.40
C VAL A 449 28.20 -40.25 -0.87
N LYS A 450 28.31 -39.63 -2.05
CA LYS A 450 28.06 -40.31 -3.34
C LYS A 450 29.03 -41.47 -3.60
N ALA A 451 30.32 -41.31 -3.29
CA ALA A 451 31.30 -42.40 -3.40
C ALA A 451 30.93 -43.57 -2.49
N PHE A 452 30.61 -43.28 -1.20
CA PHE A 452 30.18 -44.31 -0.27
C PHE A 452 28.92 -45.04 -0.73
N MET A 453 27.94 -44.30 -1.25
CA MET A 453 26.68 -44.90 -1.80
C MET A 453 26.97 -45.85 -2.97
N LYS A 454 27.84 -45.45 -3.89
CA LYS A 454 28.25 -46.28 -5.04
C LYS A 454 28.92 -47.56 -4.56
N ASP A 455 29.86 -47.45 -3.62
CA ASP A 455 30.64 -48.62 -3.12
C ASP A 455 29.75 -49.62 -2.36
N ASN A 456 28.65 -49.17 -1.80
CA ASN A 456 27.67 -50.00 -1.05
C ASN A 456 26.39 -50.30 -1.81
N ASN A 457 26.30 -49.99 -3.10
CA ASN A 457 25.11 -50.15 -3.96
C ASN A 457 23.82 -49.53 -3.39
N LEU A 458 23.93 -48.32 -2.79
CA LEU A 458 22.79 -47.61 -2.19
C LEU A 458 22.21 -46.59 -3.16
N GLY A 459 20.88 -46.52 -3.23
CA GLY A 459 20.17 -45.55 -4.04
C GLY A 459 19.98 -44.21 -3.34
N MET A 460 19.92 -43.11 -4.12
CA MET A 460 19.63 -41.77 -3.58
C MET A 460 18.32 -41.73 -2.77
N GLY A 461 17.28 -42.44 -3.26
CA GLY A 461 15.97 -42.51 -2.59
C GLY A 461 15.95 -43.31 -1.29
N GLU A 462 17.07 -44.02 -0.95
CA GLU A 462 17.25 -44.74 0.31
C GLU A 462 18.02 -43.87 1.33
N VAL A 463 19.03 -43.15 0.90
CA VAL A 463 19.98 -42.42 1.78
C VAL A 463 19.52 -41.00 2.06
N MET A 464 19.16 -40.23 1.02
CA MET A 464 18.87 -38.80 1.16
C MET A 464 17.69 -38.49 2.11
N PRO A 465 16.54 -39.20 2.06
CA PRO A 465 15.44 -38.95 2.99
C PRO A 465 15.85 -39.19 4.45
N ILE A 466 16.63 -40.22 4.73
CA ILE A 466 17.09 -40.54 6.09
C ILE A 466 18.06 -39.47 6.59
N LEU A 467 19.06 -39.08 5.80
CA LEU A 467 19.95 -37.98 6.18
C LEU A 467 19.19 -36.68 6.40
N ARG A 468 18.21 -36.36 5.55
CA ARG A 468 17.41 -35.16 5.69
C ARG A 468 16.58 -35.13 6.97
N VAL A 469 15.86 -36.22 7.27
CA VAL A 469 15.08 -36.34 8.50
C VAL A 469 16.00 -36.29 9.73
N ALA A 470 17.17 -36.90 9.66
CA ALA A 470 18.15 -36.84 10.75
C ALA A 470 18.69 -35.44 11.01
N LEU A 471 18.81 -34.60 9.98
CA LEU A 471 19.39 -33.24 10.06
C LEU A 471 18.34 -32.15 10.30
N ALA A 472 17.09 -32.37 9.86
CA ALA A 472 16.04 -31.33 9.86
C ALA A 472 14.75 -31.77 10.57
N GLY A 473 14.64 -33.04 10.99
CA GLY A 473 13.38 -33.59 11.54
C GLY A 473 12.33 -33.93 10.49
N GLY A 474 12.41 -33.38 9.29
CA GLY A 474 11.43 -33.54 8.22
C GLY A 474 12.05 -33.51 6.83
N LEU A 475 11.20 -33.55 5.77
CA LEU A 475 11.63 -33.59 4.37
C LEU A 475 11.84 -32.19 3.73
N GLN A 476 11.44 -31.13 4.42
CA GLN A 476 11.56 -29.75 3.91
C GLN A 476 12.97 -29.18 4.15
N GLY A 477 13.38 -28.24 3.31
CA GLY A 477 14.64 -27.52 3.47
C GLY A 477 15.54 -27.52 2.22
N PRO A 478 16.75 -26.92 2.29
CA PRO A 478 17.72 -26.87 1.20
C PRO A 478 18.29 -28.28 0.88
N PRO A 479 19.11 -28.43 -0.16
CA PRO A 479 19.81 -29.69 -0.42
C PRO A 479 20.54 -30.21 0.82
N VAL A 480 20.55 -31.54 1.03
CA VAL A 480 21.09 -32.14 2.25
C VAL A 480 22.56 -31.77 2.48
N PHE A 481 23.34 -31.74 1.42
CA PHE A 481 24.77 -31.41 1.51
C PHE A 481 25.01 -29.92 1.86
N ALA A 482 24.24 -29.02 1.26
CA ALA A 482 24.23 -27.62 1.63
C ALA A 482 23.78 -27.41 3.11
N MET A 483 22.79 -28.17 3.57
CA MET A 483 22.35 -28.16 4.97
C MET A 483 23.48 -28.59 5.93
N MET A 484 24.24 -29.62 5.59
CA MET A 484 25.37 -30.07 6.38
C MET A 484 26.52 -29.06 6.43
N ASP A 485 26.80 -28.41 5.30
CA ASP A 485 27.83 -27.33 5.25
C ASP A 485 27.40 -26.15 6.17
N VAL A 486 26.15 -25.71 6.12
CA VAL A 486 25.64 -24.65 7.00
C VAL A 486 25.69 -25.04 8.47
N LEU A 487 25.23 -26.23 8.84
CA LEU A 487 25.26 -26.73 10.22
C LEU A 487 26.68 -26.95 10.74
N GLY A 488 27.62 -27.20 9.84
CA GLY A 488 28.95 -27.55 10.17
C GLY A 488 29.11 -29.02 10.63
N LYS A 489 30.37 -29.50 10.65
CA LYS A 489 30.74 -30.90 10.88
C LYS A 489 30.18 -31.42 12.23
N ASN A 490 30.44 -30.66 13.30
CA ASN A 490 30.13 -31.12 14.66
C ASN A 490 28.63 -31.35 14.87
N ILE A 491 27.79 -30.37 14.45
CA ILE A 491 26.33 -30.47 14.60
C ILE A 491 25.77 -31.55 13.68
N SER A 492 26.24 -31.63 12.43
CA SER A 492 25.77 -32.62 11.46
C SER A 492 26.04 -34.04 11.95
N VAL A 493 27.28 -34.33 12.37
CA VAL A 493 27.69 -35.67 12.86
C VAL A 493 26.93 -36.03 14.14
N ALA A 494 26.80 -35.08 15.10
CA ALA A 494 26.07 -35.31 16.34
C ALA A 494 24.60 -35.66 16.07
N ARG A 495 23.93 -34.91 15.16
CA ARG A 495 22.55 -35.18 14.79
C ARG A 495 22.37 -36.52 14.11
N LEU A 496 23.26 -36.89 13.19
CA LEU A 496 23.23 -38.18 12.51
C LEU A 496 23.35 -39.34 13.52
N HIS A 497 24.34 -39.29 14.43
CA HIS A 497 24.49 -40.30 15.46
C HIS A 497 23.28 -40.43 16.39
N ASN A 498 22.73 -39.30 16.85
CA ASN A 498 21.58 -39.29 17.72
C ASN A 498 20.32 -39.84 17.02
N SER A 499 20.09 -39.41 15.77
CA SER A 499 18.92 -39.82 15.01
C SER A 499 18.88 -41.33 14.73
N ILE A 500 20.04 -41.96 14.37
CA ILE A 500 20.12 -43.40 14.17
C ILE A 500 19.69 -44.19 15.42
N LYS A 501 20.05 -43.71 16.64
CA LYS A 501 19.61 -44.35 17.90
C LYS A 501 18.11 -44.22 18.10
N ILE A 502 17.52 -43.11 17.65
CA ILE A 502 16.08 -42.83 17.84
C ILE A 502 15.26 -43.61 16.80
N PHE A 503 15.75 -43.71 15.55
CA PHE A 503 14.99 -44.30 14.44
C PHE A 503 14.66 -45.76 14.64
N ASP A 504 15.49 -46.52 15.37
CA ASP A 504 15.18 -47.91 15.73
C ASP A 504 13.91 -48.06 16.57
N ASN A 505 13.53 -47.00 17.32
CA ASN A 505 12.35 -47.02 18.19
C ASN A 505 11.02 -46.92 17.41
N PHE A 506 11.08 -46.63 16.12
CA PHE A 506 9.91 -46.51 15.24
C PHE A 506 9.57 -47.81 14.49
N HIS A 507 10.35 -48.85 14.70
CA HIS A 507 10.16 -50.21 14.20
C HIS A 507 10.06 -51.18 15.38
#